data_1e8e7572346de76f8ff5975b6663f86f
#
_entry.id   1e8e7572346de76f8ff5975b6663f86f
#
_cell.length_a   1.000
_cell.length_b   1.000
_cell.length_c   1.000
_cell.angle_alpha   90.00
_cell.angle_beta   90.00
_cell.angle_gamma   90.00
#
_symmetry.space_group_name_H-M   'P 1'
#
loop_
_entity.id
_entity.type
_entity.pdbx_description
1 polymer ?
#
loop_
_entity_poly.entity_id
_entity_poly.type
_entity_poly.pdbx_seq_one_letter_code
_entity_poly.pdbx_strand_id
1 'polypeptide(L)'
;MLIIPAIDLKDGKCVRLRQGVMSSATVFSDDPGAMARQWVAQGARRLHVVDLNGAAAGRPRNEAAIKAIVAAVGDQLPVQLGGGVRDLDTIESLLDSGISYVIIGTAAVKTPGFLHDACTAFAGHVLVALDAKDGRVAVDGWSKMTGHEVADLAKKFQDYGVEAIIYTDIGRDGMMTGVNVEATVTLARQLTVPVIASGGITGLDDIKALCAVEHEGISGAITGRAVYEGRLNFVEAQKLADQLGAKGAEGGSQKAGG
;
A
#
# COMPACT_ATOMS: atom_id res chain seq x y z
N MET A 1 -4.37 -5.69 -13.04
CA MET A 1 -3.84 -5.39 -11.68
C MET A 1 -2.97 -4.13 -11.71
N LEU A 2 -3.03 -3.29 -10.68
CA LEU A 2 -2.25 -2.06 -10.58
C LEU A 2 -0.91 -2.31 -9.87
N ILE A 3 0.20 -1.86 -10.47
CA ILE A 3 1.51 -1.85 -9.81
C ILE A 3 1.73 -0.47 -9.19
N ILE A 4 1.98 -0.43 -7.88
CA ILE A 4 2.03 0.80 -7.10
C ILE A 4 3.46 0.98 -6.56
N PRO A 5 4.25 1.92 -7.10
CA PRO A 5 5.56 2.21 -6.55
C PRO A 5 5.42 2.90 -5.20
N ALA A 6 6.36 2.66 -4.30
CA ALA A 6 6.31 3.22 -2.96
C ALA A 6 7.50 4.15 -2.67
N ILE A 7 7.24 5.24 -1.93
CA ILE A 7 8.23 6.14 -1.34
C ILE A 7 8.07 6.07 0.19
N ASP A 8 9.10 5.64 0.89
CA ASP A 8 9.17 5.76 2.35
C ASP A 8 9.95 7.01 2.72
N LEU A 9 9.36 7.85 3.56
CA LEU A 9 9.93 9.11 4.01
C LEU A 9 10.51 8.97 5.42
N LYS A 10 11.79 9.30 5.57
CA LYS A 10 12.47 9.41 6.87
C LYS A 10 13.38 10.62 6.86
N ASP A 11 13.21 11.50 7.83
CA ASP A 11 14.01 12.73 8.00
C ASP A 11 14.08 13.58 6.70
N GLY A 12 12.95 13.69 6.01
CA GLY A 12 12.79 14.44 4.75
C GLY A 12 13.33 13.74 3.51
N LYS A 13 13.84 12.51 3.60
CA LYS A 13 14.48 11.76 2.50
C LYS A 13 13.69 10.52 2.11
N CYS A 14 13.90 10.07 0.86
CA CYS A 14 13.39 8.78 0.38
C CYS A 14 14.31 7.67 0.84
N VAL A 15 13.76 6.71 1.60
CA VAL A 15 14.54 5.60 2.18
C VAL A 15 13.89 4.25 1.90
N ARG A 16 14.62 3.17 2.21
CA ARG A 16 14.08 1.82 2.36
C ARG A 16 14.59 1.18 3.63
N LEU A 17 13.70 0.48 4.32
CA LEU A 17 14.03 -0.29 5.52
C LEU A 17 14.16 -1.78 5.19
N ARG A 18 14.78 -2.54 6.08
CA ARG A 18 14.67 -4.01 6.13
C ARG A 18 13.77 -4.38 7.30
N GLN A 19 12.67 -5.09 7.00
CA GLN A 19 11.68 -5.54 8.00
C GLN A 19 11.24 -4.41 8.96
N GLY A 20 11.04 -3.20 8.45
CA GLY A 20 10.61 -2.05 9.25
C GLY A 20 11.64 -1.50 10.25
N VAL A 21 12.86 -1.99 10.27
CA VAL A 21 13.89 -1.56 11.25
C VAL A 21 14.42 -0.18 10.88
N MET A 22 14.08 0.84 11.65
CA MET A 22 14.42 2.25 11.42
C MET A 22 15.92 2.53 11.29
N SER A 23 16.78 1.77 12.02
CA SER A 23 18.23 1.88 11.96
C SER A 23 18.85 1.25 10.70
N SER A 24 18.08 0.45 9.95
CA SER A 24 18.53 -0.18 8.69
C SER A 24 18.21 0.68 7.46
N ALA A 25 17.80 1.94 7.63
CA ALA A 25 17.42 2.83 6.56
C ALA A 25 18.56 3.05 5.56
N THR A 26 18.29 2.75 4.29
CA THR A 26 19.17 3.11 3.17
C THR A 26 18.52 4.29 2.43
N VAL A 27 19.26 5.39 2.26
CA VAL A 27 18.80 6.56 1.51
C VAL A 27 18.96 6.31 0.01
N PHE A 28 17.90 6.56 -0.75
CA PHE A 28 17.89 6.46 -2.22
C PHE A 28 17.75 7.81 -2.91
N SER A 29 17.17 8.81 -2.22
CA SER A 29 17.10 10.18 -2.73
C SER A 29 16.93 11.17 -1.57
N ASP A 30 17.58 12.33 -1.71
CA ASP A 30 17.39 13.47 -0.82
C ASP A 30 16.25 14.41 -1.31
N ASP A 31 15.71 14.17 -2.51
CA ASP A 31 14.63 14.96 -3.12
C ASP A 31 13.38 14.07 -3.38
N PRO A 32 12.40 14.06 -2.46
CA PRO A 32 11.15 13.32 -2.62
C PRO A 32 10.32 13.78 -3.83
N GLY A 33 10.34 15.07 -4.16
CA GLY A 33 9.64 15.59 -5.32
C GLY A 33 10.23 15.08 -6.64
N ALA A 34 11.56 15.04 -6.76
CA ALA A 34 12.22 14.45 -7.94
C ALA A 34 11.91 12.96 -8.07
N MET A 35 11.88 12.22 -6.96
CA MET A 35 11.51 10.81 -6.94
C MET A 35 10.06 10.63 -7.44
N ALA A 36 9.14 11.45 -6.98
CA ALA A 36 7.74 11.40 -7.43
C ALA A 36 7.60 11.70 -8.92
N ARG A 37 8.30 12.72 -9.44
CA ARG A 37 8.36 13.02 -10.89
C ARG A 37 8.88 11.82 -11.71
N GLN A 38 9.86 11.10 -11.18
CA GLN A 38 10.36 9.90 -11.84
C GLN A 38 9.28 8.83 -11.99
N TRP A 39 8.43 8.63 -10.97
CA TRP A 39 7.32 7.68 -11.05
C TRP A 39 6.24 8.13 -12.03
N VAL A 40 5.91 9.43 -12.08
CA VAL A 40 5.02 9.99 -13.10
C VAL A 40 5.58 9.71 -14.52
N ALA A 41 6.86 9.99 -14.74
CA ALA A 41 7.53 9.78 -16.03
C ALA A 41 7.57 8.30 -16.46
N GLN A 42 7.57 7.37 -15.51
CA GLN A 42 7.49 5.94 -15.75
C GLN A 42 6.05 5.41 -15.92
N GLY A 43 5.05 6.28 -15.87
CA GLY A 43 3.64 5.93 -16.09
C GLY A 43 2.97 5.27 -14.89
N ALA A 44 3.43 5.55 -13.66
CA ALA A 44 2.70 5.14 -12.47
C ALA A 44 1.28 5.73 -12.47
N ARG A 45 0.30 4.94 -11.98
CA ARG A 45 -1.13 5.33 -11.93
C ARG A 45 -1.62 5.54 -10.50
N ARG A 46 -0.79 5.23 -9.52
CA ARG A 46 -0.96 5.50 -8.08
C ARG A 46 0.42 5.49 -7.43
N LEU A 47 0.62 6.33 -6.43
CA LEU A 47 1.85 6.39 -5.64
C LEU A 47 1.54 6.06 -4.18
N HIS A 48 2.26 5.11 -3.60
CA HIS A 48 2.19 4.80 -2.18
C HIS A 48 3.28 5.56 -1.42
N VAL A 49 2.90 6.30 -0.38
CA VAL A 49 3.83 7.08 0.44
C VAL A 49 3.67 6.69 1.91
N VAL A 50 4.78 6.50 2.61
CA VAL A 50 4.78 6.23 4.05
C VAL A 50 5.63 7.27 4.77
N ASP A 51 5.01 8.00 5.69
CA ASP A 51 5.73 8.84 6.67
C ASP A 51 6.22 7.97 7.84
N LEU A 52 7.46 7.47 7.75
CA LEU A 52 8.03 6.59 8.77
C LEU A 52 8.23 7.29 10.12
N ASN A 53 8.65 8.57 10.12
CA ASN A 53 8.73 9.36 11.34
C ASN A 53 7.33 9.60 11.93
N GLY A 54 6.34 9.82 11.07
CA GLY A 54 4.94 9.96 11.46
C GLY A 54 4.37 8.68 12.08
N ALA A 55 4.66 7.52 11.48
CA ALA A 55 4.25 6.22 12.03
C ALA A 55 4.79 6.01 13.45
N ALA A 56 6.06 6.35 13.69
CA ALA A 56 6.69 6.27 15.00
C ALA A 56 6.14 7.31 16.00
N ALA A 57 5.93 8.56 15.54
CA ALA A 57 5.49 9.66 16.40
C ALA A 57 3.98 9.70 16.65
N GLY A 58 3.19 8.97 15.82
CA GLY A 58 1.73 8.98 15.88
C GLY A 58 1.05 10.22 15.31
N ARG A 59 1.78 11.02 14.55
CA ARG A 59 1.30 12.20 13.81
C ARG A 59 2.25 12.48 12.65
N PRO A 60 1.82 13.12 11.54
CA PRO A 60 2.70 13.45 10.42
C PRO A 60 3.96 14.22 10.86
N ARG A 61 5.08 13.93 10.20
CA ARG A 61 6.40 14.51 10.51
C ARG A 61 7.17 14.98 9.28
N ASN A 62 6.89 14.40 8.13
CA ASN A 62 7.57 14.73 6.88
C ASN A 62 6.73 15.67 5.98
N GLU A 63 6.03 16.64 6.56
CA GLU A 63 5.08 17.52 5.84
C GLU A 63 5.70 18.22 4.63
N ALA A 64 6.93 18.75 4.77
CA ALA A 64 7.61 19.40 3.65
C ALA A 64 7.88 18.45 2.48
N ALA A 65 8.29 17.21 2.77
CA ALA A 65 8.51 16.17 1.77
C ALA A 65 7.19 15.73 1.11
N ILE A 66 6.12 15.57 1.90
CA ILE A 66 4.78 15.24 1.41
C ILE A 66 4.28 16.34 0.47
N LYS A 67 4.38 17.62 0.85
CA LYS A 67 4.03 18.76 0.00
C LYS A 67 4.84 18.79 -1.30
N ALA A 68 6.15 18.49 -1.23
CA ALA A 68 6.99 18.42 -2.42
C ALA A 68 6.57 17.29 -3.37
N ILE A 69 6.15 16.13 -2.85
CA ILE A 69 5.61 15.02 -3.64
C ILE A 69 4.30 15.46 -4.31
N VAL A 70 3.33 15.97 -3.54
CA VAL A 70 2.02 16.39 -4.07
C VAL A 70 2.19 17.46 -5.16
N ALA A 71 3.03 18.48 -4.91
CA ALA A 71 3.33 19.51 -5.91
C ALA A 71 4.00 18.95 -7.18
N ALA A 72 4.79 17.88 -7.03
CA ALA A 72 5.50 17.26 -8.15
C ALA A 72 4.59 16.39 -9.04
N VAL A 73 3.57 15.75 -8.46
CA VAL A 73 2.67 14.86 -9.20
C VAL A 73 1.42 15.57 -9.72
N GLY A 74 0.96 16.65 -9.04
CA GLY A 74 -0.27 17.36 -9.37
C GLY A 74 -1.46 16.39 -9.50
N ASP A 75 -2.35 16.66 -10.45
CA ASP A 75 -3.51 15.79 -10.72
C ASP A 75 -3.19 14.54 -11.56
N GLN A 76 -1.93 14.34 -11.94
CA GLN A 76 -1.53 13.26 -12.84
C GLN A 76 -1.44 11.90 -12.13
N LEU A 77 -1.17 11.89 -10.82
CA LEU A 77 -0.88 10.67 -10.08
C LEU A 77 -1.53 10.70 -8.69
N PRO A 78 -2.61 9.97 -8.46
CA PRO A 78 -3.18 9.83 -7.13
C PRO A 78 -2.16 9.32 -6.10
N VAL A 79 -2.10 9.98 -4.95
CA VAL A 79 -1.18 9.62 -3.85
C VAL A 79 -1.98 9.02 -2.69
N GLN A 80 -1.58 7.83 -2.24
CA GLN A 80 -2.06 7.23 -1.00
C GLN A 80 -0.98 7.35 0.07
N LEU A 81 -1.31 7.94 1.22
CA LEU A 81 -0.37 8.26 2.29
C LEU A 81 -0.73 7.59 3.61
N GLY A 82 0.24 6.89 4.20
CA GLY A 82 0.17 6.34 5.55
C GLY A 82 1.28 6.88 6.45
N GLY A 83 1.15 6.60 7.75
CA GLY A 83 2.13 7.01 8.76
C GLY A 83 1.66 8.19 9.60
N GLY A 84 1.24 7.90 10.83
CA GLY A 84 0.83 8.91 11.82
C GLY A 84 -0.62 9.38 11.73
N VAL A 85 -1.48 8.79 10.89
CA VAL A 85 -2.91 9.12 10.78
C VAL A 85 -3.66 8.53 11.97
N ARG A 86 -4.09 9.37 12.92
CA ARG A 86 -4.74 8.93 14.18
C ARG A 86 -5.97 9.73 14.60
N ASP A 87 -6.33 10.79 13.91
CA ASP A 87 -7.49 11.65 14.14
C ASP A 87 -8.07 12.20 12.83
N LEU A 88 -9.30 12.70 12.87
CA LEU A 88 -10.03 13.21 11.71
C LEU A 88 -9.42 14.51 11.17
N ASP A 89 -8.92 15.38 12.03
CA ASP A 89 -8.30 16.65 11.63
C ASP A 89 -7.04 16.40 10.79
N THR A 90 -6.26 15.36 11.14
CA THR A 90 -5.11 14.92 10.35
C THR A 90 -5.55 14.41 8.97
N ILE A 91 -6.65 13.67 8.89
CA ILE A 91 -7.19 13.18 7.60
C ILE A 91 -7.60 14.35 6.73
N GLU A 92 -8.42 15.28 7.26
CA GLU A 92 -8.87 16.46 6.55
C GLU A 92 -7.69 17.28 6.02
N SER A 93 -6.71 17.59 6.88
CA SER A 93 -5.51 18.34 6.48
C SER A 93 -4.69 17.66 5.37
N LEU A 94 -4.58 16.33 5.38
CA LEU A 94 -3.89 15.59 4.34
C LEU A 94 -4.65 15.63 3.01
N LEU A 95 -5.96 15.43 3.03
CA LEU A 95 -6.81 15.50 1.84
C LEU A 95 -6.79 16.92 1.24
N ASP A 96 -6.91 17.96 2.06
CA ASP A 96 -6.82 19.36 1.64
C ASP A 96 -5.45 19.71 1.05
N SER A 97 -4.39 19.02 1.48
CA SER A 97 -3.05 19.19 0.90
C SER A 97 -2.86 18.52 -0.46
N GLY A 98 -3.87 17.76 -0.96
CA GLY A 98 -3.84 17.08 -2.26
C GLY A 98 -3.54 15.58 -2.19
N ILE A 99 -3.50 14.97 -1.00
CA ILE A 99 -3.46 13.51 -0.87
C ILE A 99 -4.81 12.94 -1.31
N SER A 100 -4.78 11.92 -2.17
CA SER A 100 -6.01 11.32 -2.72
C SER A 100 -6.62 10.28 -1.78
N TYR A 101 -5.78 9.55 -1.05
CA TYR A 101 -6.21 8.53 -0.10
C TYR A 101 -5.35 8.56 1.15
N VAL A 102 -5.98 8.42 2.31
CA VAL A 102 -5.29 8.22 3.58
C VAL A 102 -5.29 6.75 3.97
N ILE A 103 -4.19 6.29 4.55
CA ILE A 103 -4.02 4.91 4.99
C ILE A 103 -3.99 4.88 6.51
N ILE A 104 -4.95 4.20 7.12
CA ILE A 104 -5.06 4.02 8.56
C ILE A 104 -4.54 2.62 8.91
N GLY A 105 -3.47 2.54 9.70
CA GLY A 105 -2.89 1.28 10.18
C GLY A 105 -3.20 1.06 11.66
N THR A 106 -2.24 1.26 12.53
CA THR A 106 -2.32 1.03 13.98
C THR A 106 -3.58 1.61 14.65
N ALA A 107 -4.02 2.81 14.23
CA ALA A 107 -5.18 3.46 14.82
C ALA A 107 -6.49 2.71 14.52
N ALA A 108 -6.63 2.05 13.37
CA ALA A 108 -7.79 1.23 13.05
C ALA A 108 -7.97 0.07 14.04
N VAL A 109 -6.87 -0.46 14.57
CA VAL A 109 -6.87 -1.60 15.49
C VAL A 109 -6.99 -1.13 16.95
N LYS A 110 -6.33 -0.01 17.31
CA LYS A 110 -6.16 0.41 18.72
C LYS A 110 -7.21 1.39 19.19
N THR A 111 -7.85 2.14 18.28
CA THR A 111 -8.82 3.20 18.64
C THR A 111 -10.21 2.78 18.18
N PRO A 112 -11.04 2.23 19.08
CA PRO A 112 -12.39 1.82 18.72
C PRO A 112 -13.21 2.96 18.12
N GLY A 113 -13.90 2.67 16.99
CA GLY A 113 -14.76 3.62 16.29
C GLY A 113 -14.03 4.55 15.31
N PHE A 114 -12.75 4.84 15.50
CA PHE A 114 -12.02 5.82 14.68
C PHE A 114 -12.07 5.50 13.17
N LEU A 115 -11.84 4.24 12.78
CA LEU A 115 -11.90 3.87 11.36
C LEU A 115 -13.30 4.07 10.77
N HIS A 116 -14.34 3.70 11.51
CA HIS A 116 -15.73 3.90 11.09
C HIS A 116 -16.04 5.39 10.92
N ASP A 117 -15.65 6.23 11.88
CA ASP A 117 -15.86 7.68 11.82
C ASP A 117 -15.11 8.28 10.63
N ALA A 118 -13.87 7.85 10.38
CA ALA A 118 -13.07 8.27 9.23
C ALA A 118 -13.72 7.89 7.89
N CYS A 119 -14.21 6.66 7.75
CA CYS A 119 -14.90 6.23 6.53
C CYS A 119 -16.23 6.97 6.32
N THR A 120 -16.93 7.34 7.40
CA THR A 120 -18.16 8.11 7.32
C THR A 120 -17.88 9.56 6.90
N ALA A 121 -16.87 10.20 7.49
CA ALA A 121 -16.53 11.59 7.21
C ALA A 121 -15.84 11.78 5.84
N PHE A 122 -15.03 10.83 5.42
CA PHE A 122 -14.18 10.91 4.23
C PHE A 122 -14.40 9.73 3.29
N ALA A 123 -15.66 9.43 2.98
CA ALA A 123 -16.05 8.33 2.09
C ALA A 123 -15.31 8.43 0.74
N GLY A 124 -14.80 7.30 0.25
CA GLY A 124 -14.03 7.25 -1.00
C GLY A 124 -12.54 7.58 -0.87
N HIS A 125 -12.06 7.95 0.35
CA HIS A 125 -10.69 8.40 0.55
C HIS A 125 -9.91 7.58 1.59
N VAL A 126 -10.52 6.57 2.22
CA VAL A 126 -9.93 5.84 3.33
C VAL A 126 -9.51 4.42 2.92
N LEU A 127 -8.25 4.10 3.08
CA LEU A 127 -7.69 2.77 3.00
C LEU A 127 -7.29 2.29 4.40
N VAL A 128 -7.29 0.99 4.62
CA VAL A 128 -6.75 0.41 5.86
C VAL A 128 -5.54 -0.47 5.55
N ALA A 129 -4.48 -0.34 6.35
CA ALA A 129 -3.33 -1.22 6.29
C ALA A 129 -3.39 -2.25 7.43
N LEU A 130 -3.31 -3.52 7.05
CA LEU A 130 -3.18 -4.66 7.96
C LEU A 130 -1.82 -5.33 7.71
N ASP A 131 -0.88 -4.98 8.56
CA ASP A 131 0.46 -5.56 8.58
C ASP A 131 0.42 -6.82 9.44
N ALA A 132 0.77 -7.97 8.88
CA ALA A 132 0.60 -9.23 9.57
C ALA A 132 1.83 -10.15 9.43
N LYS A 133 2.01 -11.00 10.44
CA LYS A 133 2.94 -12.12 10.42
C LYS A 133 2.20 -13.36 10.90
N ASP A 134 2.33 -14.43 10.14
CA ASP A 134 1.70 -15.73 10.46
C ASP A 134 0.19 -15.59 10.77
N GLY A 135 -0.52 -14.77 9.98
CA GLY A 135 -1.95 -14.50 10.10
C GLY A 135 -2.37 -13.54 11.22
N ARG A 136 -1.45 -13.06 12.05
CA ARG A 136 -1.72 -12.14 13.17
C ARG A 136 -1.28 -10.72 12.86
N VAL A 137 -2.11 -9.75 13.25
CA VAL A 137 -1.87 -8.34 12.98
C VAL A 137 -0.84 -7.75 13.92
N ALA A 138 0.12 -7.00 13.35
CA ALA A 138 1.10 -6.19 14.05
C ALA A 138 0.67 -4.71 14.09
N VAL A 139 1.06 -3.99 15.11
CA VAL A 139 0.81 -2.55 15.33
C VAL A 139 2.09 -1.84 15.76
N ASP A 140 2.00 -0.50 15.88
CA ASP A 140 3.10 0.35 16.39
C ASP A 140 4.40 0.18 15.58
N GLY A 141 4.29 0.24 14.23
CA GLY A 141 5.44 0.06 13.35
C GLY A 141 6.05 -1.35 13.46
N TRP A 142 5.18 -2.36 13.60
CA TRP A 142 5.50 -3.79 13.71
C TRP A 142 6.19 -4.22 15.02
N SER A 143 6.31 -3.30 15.98
CA SER A 143 6.98 -3.59 17.26
C SER A 143 6.15 -4.46 18.18
N LYS A 144 4.82 -4.56 17.94
CA LYS A 144 3.90 -5.29 18.80
C LYS A 144 2.96 -6.16 17.98
N MET A 145 3.00 -7.47 18.22
CA MET A 145 1.99 -8.40 17.71
C MET A 145 0.72 -8.30 18.55
N THR A 146 -0.42 -8.34 17.89
CA THR A 146 -1.74 -8.41 18.54
C THR A 146 -2.23 -9.84 18.62
N GLY A 147 -3.32 -10.07 19.38
CA GLY A 147 -4.04 -11.34 19.36
C GLY A 147 -5.03 -11.48 18.21
N HIS A 148 -5.18 -10.46 17.35
CA HIS A 148 -6.18 -10.43 16.30
C HIS A 148 -5.71 -11.17 15.05
N GLU A 149 -6.59 -12.03 14.52
CA GLU A 149 -6.41 -12.61 13.18
C GLU A 149 -6.67 -11.53 12.12
N VAL A 150 -5.85 -11.52 11.06
CA VAL A 150 -5.96 -10.53 9.99
C VAL A 150 -7.32 -10.60 9.28
N ALA A 151 -7.85 -11.80 9.07
CA ALA A 151 -9.12 -12.01 8.40
C ALA A 151 -10.32 -11.47 9.20
N ASP A 152 -10.30 -11.59 10.52
CA ASP A 152 -11.38 -11.10 11.39
C ASP A 152 -11.44 -9.56 11.38
N LEU A 153 -10.27 -8.90 11.47
CA LEU A 153 -10.21 -7.44 11.38
C LEU A 153 -10.57 -6.95 9.97
N ALA A 154 -10.10 -7.63 8.92
CA ALA A 154 -10.40 -7.25 7.55
C ALA A 154 -11.91 -7.31 7.26
N LYS A 155 -12.60 -8.37 7.68
CA LYS A 155 -14.07 -8.50 7.58
C LYS A 155 -14.80 -7.39 8.31
N LYS A 156 -14.35 -7.06 9.50
CA LYS A 156 -14.94 -5.95 10.27
C LYS A 156 -14.74 -4.61 9.59
N PHE A 157 -13.54 -4.38 9.03
CA PHE A 157 -13.19 -3.09 8.46
C PHE A 157 -13.82 -2.85 7.09
N GLN A 158 -14.05 -3.89 6.28
CA GLN A 158 -14.79 -3.75 5.03
C GLN A 158 -16.21 -3.19 5.26
N ASP A 159 -16.86 -3.58 6.36
CA ASP A 159 -18.21 -3.12 6.68
C ASP A 159 -18.27 -1.63 7.09
N TYR A 160 -17.11 -1.01 7.32
CA TYR A 160 -17.01 0.42 7.61
C TYR A 160 -16.90 1.30 6.36
N GLY A 161 -16.75 0.70 5.17
CA GLY A 161 -16.70 1.42 3.90
C GLY A 161 -15.29 1.87 3.49
N VAL A 162 -14.26 1.08 3.84
CA VAL A 162 -12.90 1.30 3.32
C VAL A 162 -12.86 1.01 1.82
N GLU A 163 -12.06 1.78 1.08
CA GLU A 163 -11.88 1.61 -0.37
C GLU A 163 -11.07 0.37 -0.75
N ALA A 164 -10.11 0.00 0.07
CA ALA A 164 -9.31 -1.22 -0.08
C ALA A 164 -8.60 -1.57 1.22
N ILE A 165 -8.17 -2.82 1.31
CA ILE A 165 -7.28 -3.31 2.37
C ILE A 165 -5.89 -3.54 1.80
N ILE A 166 -4.89 -2.87 2.36
CA ILE A 166 -3.48 -3.13 2.07
C ILE A 166 -3.03 -4.23 3.04
N TYR A 167 -2.69 -5.39 2.49
CA TYR A 167 -2.17 -6.51 3.27
C TYR A 167 -0.67 -6.61 3.10
N THR A 168 0.08 -6.39 4.20
CA THR A 168 1.54 -6.52 4.23
C THR A 168 1.97 -7.76 4.99
N ASP A 169 2.65 -8.70 4.32
CA ASP A 169 3.39 -9.76 5.00
C ASP A 169 4.72 -9.20 5.52
N ILE A 170 4.76 -8.85 6.82
CA ILE A 170 5.95 -8.21 7.43
C ILE A 170 7.12 -9.18 7.59
N GLY A 171 6.90 -10.48 7.51
CA GLY A 171 7.98 -11.46 7.49
C GLY A 171 8.76 -11.46 6.17
N ARG A 172 8.13 -11.01 5.09
CA ARG A 172 8.70 -10.94 3.74
C ARG A 172 9.10 -9.52 3.33
N ASP A 173 8.56 -8.48 4.01
CA ASP A 173 8.81 -7.09 3.61
C ASP A 173 10.29 -6.72 3.69
N GLY A 174 10.80 -6.12 2.60
CA GLY A 174 12.21 -5.76 2.46
C GLY A 174 13.19 -6.93 2.34
N MET A 175 12.71 -8.19 2.39
CA MET A 175 13.56 -9.40 2.34
C MET A 175 13.79 -9.92 0.93
N MET A 176 12.94 -9.53 -0.03
CA MET A 176 12.98 -10.00 -1.42
C MET A 176 12.99 -11.54 -1.50
N THR A 177 12.05 -12.17 -0.82
CA THR A 177 11.87 -13.63 -0.76
C THR A 177 10.66 -14.11 -1.55
N GLY A 178 10.03 -13.23 -2.32
CA GLY A 178 8.78 -13.45 -3.03
C GLY A 178 7.56 -13.02 -2.22
N VAL A 179 6.52 -12.55 -2.93
CA VAL A 179 5.23 -12.16 -2.32
C VAL A 179 4.50 -13.38 -1.77
N ASN A 180 3.75 -13.22 -0.68
CA ASN A 180 2.94 -14.28 -0.11
C ASN A 180 1.58 -14.38 -0.83
N VAL A 181 1.58 -14.99 -2.02
CA VAL A 181 0.37 -15.12 -2.85
C VAL A 181 -0.73 -15.89 -2.12
N GLU A 182 -0.39 -17.01 -1.47
CA GLU A 182 -1.35 -17.87 -0.78
C GLU A 182 -2.08 -17.11 0.34
N ALA A 183 -1.35 -16.43 1.23
CA ALA A 183 -1.96 -15.66 2.30
C ALA A 183 -2.80 -14.49 1.78
N THR A 184 -2.32 -13.82 0.72
CA THR A 184 -3.05 -12.70 0.08
C THR A 184 -4.36 -13.17 -0.53
N VAL A 185 -4.36 -14.28 -1.27
CA VAL A 185 -5.57 -14.90 -1.85
C VAL A 185 -6.53 -15.38 -0.76
N THR A 186 -6.00 -16.04 0.26
CA THR A 186 -6.81 -16.54 1.39
C THR A 186 -7.56 -15.41 2.08
N LEU A 187 -6.92 -14.23 2.21
CA LEU A 187 -7.58 -13.04 2.74
C LEU A 187 -8.58 -12.47 1.74
N ALA A 188 -8.19 -12.26 0.48
CA ALA A 188 -9.02 -11.62 -0.54
C ALA A 188 -10.34 -12.36 -0.79
N ARG A 189 -10.31 -13.71 -0.84
CA ARG A 189 -11.52 -14.54 -0.98
C ARG A 189 -12.58 -14.36 0.11
N GLN A 190 -12.21 -13.83 1.25
CA GLN A 190 -13.10 -13.62 2.39
C GLN A 190 -13.70 -12.23 2.43
N LEU A 191 -13.35 -11.36 1.46
CA LEU A 191 -13.69 -9.95 1.45
C LEU A 191 -14.46 -9.58 0.18
N THR A 192 -15.24 -8.52 0.28
CA THR A 192 -15.92 -7.88 -0.85
C THR A 192 -15.19 -6.63 -1.34
N VAL A 193 -14.33 -6.05 -0.50
CA VAL A 193 -13.46 -4.93 -0.86
C VAL A 193 -12.14 -5.44 -1.44
N PRO A 194 -11.51 -4.69 -2.36
CA PRO A 194 -10.27 -5.12 -2.98
C PRO A 194 -9.10 -5.19 -1.99
N VAL A 195 -8.21 -6.16 -2.23
CA VAL A 195 -6.94 -6.31 -1.48
C VAL A 195 -5.77 -5.83 -2.35
N ILE A 196 -4.89 -5.05 -1.75
CA ILE A 196 -3.62 -4.62 -2.32
C ILE A 196 -2.50 -5.40 -1.62
N ALA A 197 -1.76 -6.21 -2.38
CA ALA A 197 -0.64 -6.98 -1.86
C ALA A 197 0.57 -6.09 -1.54
N SER A 198 1.23 -6.33 -0.42
CA SER A 198 2.44 -5.61 0.00
C SER A 198 3.44 -6.54 0.70
N GLY A 199 4.73 -6.24 0.50
CA GLY A 199 5.81 -7.01 1.10
C GLY A 199 6.31 -8.18 0.25
N GLY A 200 7.62 -8.30 0.14
CA GLY A 200 8.30 -9.45 -0.44
C GLY A 200 8.51 -9.46 -1.95
N ILE A 201 7.87 -8.61 -2.73
CA ILE A 201 8.00 -8.60 -4.21
C ILE A 201 9.47 -8.46 -4.62
N THR A 202 9.92 -9.37 -5.52
CA THR A 202 11.32 -9.45 -5.97
C THR A 202 11.51 -9.18 -7.45
N GLY A 203 10.53 -9.55 -8.29
CA GLY A 203 10.66 -9.49 -9.73
C GLY A 203 9.36 -9.76 -10.48
N LEU A 204 9.47 -9.92 -11.80
CA LEU A 204 8.33 -10.13 -12.69
C LEU A 204 7.56 -11.43 -12.41
N ASP A 205 8.20 -12.44 -11.86
CA ASP A 205 7.51 -13.70 -11.54
C ASP A 205 6.51 -13.54 -10.41
N ASP A 206 6.79 -12.67 -9.42
CA ASP A 206 5.82 -12.32 -8.39
C ASP A 206 4.61 -11.58 -8.98
N ILE A 207 4.86 -10.68 -9.94
CA ILE A 207 3.80 -9.96 -10.64
C ILE A 207 2.92 -10.93 -11.44
N LYS A 208 3.52 -11.89 -12.16
CA LYS A 208 2.78 -12.94 -12.88
C LYS A 208 1.92 -13.78 -11.93
N ALA A 209 2.50 -14.18 -10.78
CA ALA A 209 1.80 -14.98 -9.79
C ALA A 209 0.58 -14.25 -9.21
N LEU A 210 0.70 -12.96 -8.90
CA LEU A 210 -0.42 -12.15 -8.44
C LEU A 210 -1.48 -11.92 -9.53
N CYS A 211 -1.06 -11.64 -10.78
CA CYS A 211 -1.98 -11.49 -11.91
C CYS A 211 -2.79 -12.77 -12.19
N ALA A 212 -2.20 -13.93 -12.01
CA ALA A 212 -2.91 -15.21 -12.19
C ALA A 212 -4.09 -15.41 -11.22
N VAL A 213 -4.05 -14.72 -10.09
CA VAL A 213 -5.07 -14.79 -9.03
C VAL A 213 -5.79 -13.43 -8.80
N GLU A 214 -5.64 -12.48 -9.71
CA GLU A 214 -6.29 -11.15 -9.63
C GLU A 214 -7.81 -11.26 -9.45
N HIS A 215 -8.44 -12.23 -10.12
CA HIS A 215 -9.87 -12.50 -10.06
C HIS A 215 -10.38 -12.90 -8.65
N GLU A 216 -9.48 -13.23 -7.73
CA GLU A 216 -9.82 -13.56 -6.33
C GLU A 216 -10.01 -12.30 -5.46
N GLY A 217 -9.96 -11.10 -6.05
CA GLY A 217 -10.17 -9.83 -5.35
C GLY A 217 -8.88 -9.03 -5.07
N ILE A 218 -7.77 -9.36 -5.75
CA ILE A 218 -6.52 -8.62 -5.63
C ILE A 218 -6.49 -7.52 -6.69
N SER A 219 -6.50 -6.24 -6.29
CA SER A 219 -6.57 -5.10 -7.21
C SER A 219 -5.21 -4.48 -7.52
N GLY A 220 -4.20 -4.71 -6.69
CA GLY A 220 -2.89 -4.08 -6.85
C GLY A 220 -1.78 -4.73 -6.04
N ALA A 221 -0.57 -4.30 -6.35
CA ALA A 221 0.64 -4.73 -5.66
C ALA A 221 1.57 -3.55 -5.40
N ILE A 222 1.96 -3.33 -4.15
CA ILE A 222 2.90 -2.27 -3.75
C ILE A 222 4.32 -2.80 -3.92
N THR A 223 5.11 -2.10 -4.73
CA THR A 223 6.50 -2.43 -4.99
C THR A 223 7.43 -1.44 -4.30
N GLY A 224 8.31 -1.97 -3.51
CA GLY A 224 9.29 -1.19 -2.76
C GLY A 224 10.71 -1.47 -3.24
N ARG A 225 11.46 -2.18 -2.42
CA ARG A 225 12.90 -2.39 -2.56
C ARG A 225 13.35 -2.91 -3.92
N ALA A 226 12.60 -3.83 -4.52
CA ALA A 226 12.95 -4.45 -5.81
C ALA A 226 13.11 -3.42 -6.95
N VAL A 227 12.27 -2.39 -7.02
CA VAL A 227 12.38 -1.35 -8.05
C VAL A 227 13.56 -0.41 -7.79
N TYR A 228 13.88 -0.09 -6.54
CA TYR A 228 15.01 0.75 -6.17
C TYR A 228 16.37 0.05 -6.38
N GLU A 229 16.44 -1.27 -6.21
CA GLU A 229 17.64 -2.07 -6.43
C GLU A 229 17.77 -2.54 -7.89
N GLY A 230 16.85 -2.14 -8.78
CA GLY A 230 16.88 -2.47 -10.20
C GLY A 230 16.55 -3.94 -10.53
N ARG A 231 16.02 -4.70 -9.58
CA ARG A 231 15.59 -6.10 -9.78
C ARG A 231 14.24 -6.20 -10.48
N LEU A 232 13.38 -5.21 -10.30
CA LEU A 232 12.09 -5.08 -10.97
C LEU A 232 12.07 -3.79 -11.76
N ASN A 233 11.93 -3.89 -13.08
CA ASN A 233 11.64 -2.73 -13.92
C ASN A 233 10.15 -2.41 -13.77
N PHE A 234 9.84 -1.20 -13.28
CA PHE A 234 8.46 -0.78 -13.01
C PHE A 234 7.61 -0.75 -14.29
N VAL A 235 8.14 -0.20 -15.39
CA VAL A 235 7.41 -0.08 -16.66
C VAL A 235 7.07 -1.46 -17.22
N GLU A 236 8.03 -2.39 -17.19
CA GLU A 236 7.81 -3.78 -17.61
C GLU A 236 6.78 -4.49 -16.72
N ALA A 237 6.85 -4.27 -15.41
CA ALA A 237 5.90 -4.86 -14.45
C ALA A 237 4.47 -4.41 -14.72
N GLN A 238 4.24 -3.10 -14.92
CA GLN A 238 2.90 -2.59 -15.22
C GLN A 238 2.42 -3.06 -16.59
N LYS A 239 3.27 -3.04 -17.61
CA LYS A 239 2.93 -3.55 -18.94
C LYS A 239 2.52 -5.04 -18.90
N LEU A 240 3.27 -5.84 -18.15
CA LEU A 240 2.96 -7.27 -17.95
C LEU A 240 1.61 -7.45 -17.27
N ALA A 241 1.34 -6.70 -16.20
CA ALA A 241 0.06 -6.76 -15.49
C ALA A 241 -1.12 -6.37 -16.39
N ASP A 242 -0.97 -5.32 -17.21
CA ASP A 242 -2.00 -4.91 -18.17
C ASP A 242 -2.27 -5.98 -19.24
N GLN A 243 -1.22 -6.61 -19.76
CA GLN A 243 -1.34 -7.68 -20.77
C GLN A 243 -2.05 -8.93 -20.22
N LEU A 244 -1.76 -9.30 -18.98
CA LEU A 244 -2.37 -10.47 -18.36
C LEU A 244 -3.83 -10.20 -17.96
N GLY A 245 -4.15 -8.98 -17.46
CA GLY A 245 -5.51 -8.57 -17.14
C GLY A 245 -6.42 -8.54 -18.39
N ALA A 246 -5.93 -8.05 -19.53
CA ALA A 246 -6.68 -8.04 -20.79
C ALA A 246 -7.03 -9.46 -21.28
N LYS A 247 -6.09 -10.40 -21.19
CA LYS A 247 -6.33 -11.82 -21.56
C LYS A 247 -7.34 -12.51 -20.65
N GLY A 248 -7.35 -12.17 -19.38
CA GLY A 248 -8.33 -12.71 -18.42
C GLY A 248 -9.77 -12.25 -18.75
N ALA A 249 -9.93 -11.00 -19.18
CA ALA A 249 -11.23 -10.44 -19.60
C ALA A 249 -11.78 -11.09 -20.88
N GLU A 250 -10.93 -11.37 -21.86
CA GLU A 250 -11.34 -12.04 -23.11
C GLU A 250 -11.69 -13.52 -22.92
N GLY A 251 -10.97 -14.23 -22.06
CA GLY A 251 -11.24 -15.64 -21.75
C GLY A 251 -12.51 -15.88 -20.93
N GLY A 252 -12.96 -14.90 -20.14
CA GLY A 252 -14.20 -14.94 -19.38
C GLY A 252 -15.47 -14.81 -20.24
N SER A 253 -15.39 -14.05 -21.34
CA SER A 253 -16.51 -13.83 -22.26
C SER A 253 -16.89 -15.05 -23.11
N GLN A 254 -15.96 -15.99 -23.31
CA GLN A 254 -16.24 -17.20 -24.13
C GLN A 254 -16.88 -18.35 -23.32
N LYS A 255 -16.89 -18.29 -21.99
CA LYS A 255 -17.50 -19.33 -21.13
C LYS A 255 -18.94 -19.05 -20.73
N ALA A 256 -19.48 -17.85 -21.00
CA ALA A 256 -20.85 -17.46 -20.65
C ALA A 256 -21.85 -17.64 -21.81
N GLY A 257 -21.48 -18.23 -22.93
CA GLY A 257 -22.30 -18.41 -24.13
C GLY A 257 -22.42 -19.87 -24.61
N GLY A 258 -22.32 -20.84 -23.68
CA GLY A 258 -22.50 -22.24 -24.01
C GLY A 258 -23.64 -22.87 -23.22
#